data_78a631d5d6fd0260d86514e6037c9303
#
_entry.id   78a631d5d6fd0260d86514e6037c9303
#
_cell.length_a   1.000
_cell.length_b   1.000
_cell.length_c   1.000
_cell.angle_alpha   90.00
_cell.angle_beta   90.00
_cell.angle_gamma   90.00
#
_symmetry.space_group_name_H-M   'P 1'
#
loop_
_entity.id
_entity.type
_entity.pdbx_description
1 polymer ?
#
loop_
_entity_poly.entity_id
_entity_poly.type
_entity_poly.pdbx_seq_one_letter_code
_entity_poly.pdbx_strand_id
1 'polypeptide(L)'
;TSLARHKQVFGHGAPLFYDEPIELVRGEGVWLFDSDGRRYLDAYNNVPCVGHANPRVVAAVSAQMATLQVHSRYVHGLVVDYAERLAALHLEPLASLVFACSGTEADEVAMTMARLATGKRGFITSEAAYHGNNTDVGRLSDIGGRSAAGKPIDPEVRGVPLPDGSRRFVDGVADAIGSLEEAGIGVA
;
A
#
# COMPACT_ATOMS: atom_id res chain seq x y z
N THR A 1 9.50 -17.18 25.56
CA THR A 1 9.99 -16.20 24.56
C THR A 1 8.81 -15.50 23.88
N SER A 2 9.01 -14.29 23.37
CA SER A 2 7.98 -13.54 22.62
C SER A 2 7.54 -14.32 21.39
N LEU A 3 8.43 -15.04 20.72
CA LEU A 3 8.09 -15.89 19.58
C LEU A 3 7.10 -17.00 19.93
N ALA A 4 7.25 -17.68 21.08
CA ALA A 4 6.32 -18.72 21.50
C ALA A 4 4.92 -18.14 21.75
N ARG A 5 4.86 -16.97 22.40
CA ARG A 5 3.61 -16.23 22.64
C ARG A 5 2.98 -15.74 21.33
N HIS A 6 3.80 -15.25 20.38
CA HIS A 6 3.33 -14.84 19.05
C HIS A 6 2.61 -15.98 18.34
N LYS A 7 3.23 -17.16 18.25
CA LYS A 7 2.60 -18.35 17.61
C LYS A 7 1.29 -18.76 18.28
N GLN A 8 1.18 -18.56 19.59
CA GLN A 8 -0.03 -18.88 20.35
C GLN A 8 -1.20 -17.94 20.03
N VAL A 9 -0.95 -16.64 19.89
CA VAL A 9 -2.00 -15.61 19.72
C VAL A 9 -2.29 -15.25 18.27
N PHE A 10 -1.30 -15.32 17.38
CA PHE A 10 -1.46 -15.03 15.95
C PHE A 10 -1.65 -16.29 15.09
N GLY A 11 -1.53 -17.49 15.69
CA GLY A 11 -1.64 -18.76 14.99
C GLY A 11 -0.37 -19.15 14.22
N HIS A 12 -0.35 -20.41 13.78
CA HIS A 12 0.81 -20.96 13.06
C HIS A 12 0.96 -20.44 11.63
N GLY A 13 -0.10 -19.89 11.05
CA GLY A 13 -0.11 -19.36 9.68
C GLY A 13 0.28 -17.90 9.56
N ALA A 14 0.54 -17.18 10.66
CA ALA A 14 1.01 -15.80 10.61
C ALA A 14 2.42 -15.76 10.01
N PRO A 15 2.63 -15.07 8.87
CA PRO A 15 3.93 -15.03 8.23
C PRO A 15 4.94 -14.28 9.08
N LEU A 16 6.11 -14.87 9.27
CA LEU A 16 7.28 -14.21 9.82
C LEU A 16 8.38 -14.26 8.77
N PHE A 17 9.17 -13.18 8.70
CA PHE A 17 10.37 -13.19 7.87
C PHE A 17 11.44 -14.03 8.58
N TYR A 18 12.29 -14.66 7.80
CA TYR A 18 13.46 -15.44 8.23
C TYR A 18 13.11 -16.76 8.93
N ASP A 19 13.94 -17.76 8.71
CA ASP A 19 13.86 -19.08 9.36
C ASP A 19 14.03 -18.93 10.89
N GLU A 20 14.93 -18.03 11.30
CA GLU A 20 15.08 -17.59 12.69
C GLU A 20 14.48 -16.18 12.86
N PRO A 21 13.25 -16.06 13.32
CA PRO A 21 12.58 -14.76 13.49
C PRO A 21 13.32 -13.86 14.46
N ILE A 22 13.43 -12.59 14.10
CA ILE A 22 14.15 -11.57 14.86
C ILE A 22 13.14 -10.81 15.76
N GLU A 23 13.46 -10.69 17.05
CA GLU A 23 12.70 -9.85 17.98
C GLU A 23 13.31 -8.45 18.04
N LEU A 24 12.73 -7.52 17.26
CA LEU A 24 13.19 -6.14 17.21
C LEU A 24 12.61 -5.34 18.39
N VAL A 25 13.46 -4.58 19.09
CA VAL A 25 13.08 -3.82 20.28
C VAL A 25 13.35 -2.31 20.16
N ARG A 26 14.17 -1.88 19.21
CA ARG A 26 14.51 -0.46 19.02
C ARG A 26 14.87 -0.16 17.57
N GLY A 27 14.54 1.05 17.13
CA GLY A 27 15.02 1.61 15.86
C GLY A 27 15.62 3.00 16.06
N GLU A 28 16.63 3.37 15.27
CA GLU A 28 17.29 4.67 15.28
C GLU A 28 17.86 4.99 13.90
N GLY A 29 17.37 6.03 13.25
CA GLY A 29 17.73 6.35 11.89
C GLY A 29 17.44 5.20 10.94
N VAL A 30 18.47 4.64 10.31
CA VAL A 30 18.37 3.48 9.40
C VAL A 30 18.63 2.13 10.09
N TRP A 31 18.79 2.12 11.40
CA TRP A 31 19.19 0.93 12.14
C TRP A 31 18.07 0.37 13.01
N LEU A 32 17.98 -0.95 13.01
CA LEU A 32 17.15 -1.73 13.91
C LEU A 32 18.04 -2.51 14.89
N PHE A 33 17.51 -2.79 16.08
CA PHE A 33 18.22 -3.52 17.12
C PHE A 33 17.32 -4.59 17.72
N ASP A 34 17.85 -5.78 17.89
CA ASP A 34 17.17 -6.88 18.57
C ASP A 34 17.34 -6.83 20.09
N SER A 35 16.70 -7.79 20.78
CA SER A 35 16.77 -7.94 22.23
C SER A 35 18.18 -8.24 22.76
N ASP A 36 19.06 -8.79 21.92
CA ASP A 36 20.44 -9.09 22.27
C ASP A 36 21.40 -7.91 21.96
N GLY A 37 20.86 -6.81 21.42
CA GLY A 37 21.62 -5.62 21.06
C GLY A 37 22.31 -5.70 19.70
N ARG A 38 22.06 -6.75 18.92
CA ARG A 38 22.60 -6.86 17.55
C ARG A 38 21.94 -5.81 16.66
N ARG A 39 22.73 -5.20 15.81
CA ARG A 39 22.32 -4.14 14.89
C ARG A 39 22.08 -4.67 13.48
N TYR A 40 20.98 -4.23 12.86
CA TYR A 40 20.60 -4.55 11.49
C TYR A 40 20.39 -3.26 10.70
N LEU A 41 20.86 -3.21 9.46
CA LEU A 41 20.46 -2.16 8.52
C LEU A 41 19.04 -2.46 8.03
N ASP A 42 18.13 -1.51 8.22
CA ASP A 42 16.78 -1.64 7.71
C ASP A 42 16.74 -1.28 6.22
N ALA A 43 16.76 -2.30 5.38
CA ALA A 43 16.67 -2.19 3.93
C ALA A 43 15.36 -2.76 3.38
N TYR A 44 14.35 -2.94 4.24
CA TYR A 44 13.03 -3.39 3.84
C TYR A 44 12.23 -2.25 3.20
N ASN A 45 11.22 -2.57 2.38
CA ASN A 45 10.45 -1.59 1.62
C ASN A 45 9.51 -0.69 2.46
N ASN A 46 9.33 -0.98 3.75
CA ASN A 46 8.49 -0.21 4.69
C ASN A 46 9.31 0.64 5.66
N VAL A 47 10.54 0.93 5.34
CA VAL A 47 11.42 1.80 6.17
C VAL A 47 10.76 3.17 6.33
N PRO A 48 10.72 3.75 7.55
CA PRO A 48 10.29 5.12 7.74
C PRO A 48 11.13 6.08 6.89
N CYS A 49 10.50 6.88 6.04
CA CYS A 49 11.19 7.72 5.04
C CYS A 49 12.23 8.67 5.64
N VAL A 50 12.06 9.08 6.90
CA VAL A 50 12.98 9.96 7.64
C VAL A 50 13.73 9.24 8.76
N GLY A 51 13.71 7.90 8.74
CA GLY A 51 14.36 7.04 9.72
C GLY A 51 13.52 6.79 10.98
N HIS A 52 13.89 5.70 11.68
CA HIS A 52 13.27 5.31 12.94
C HIS A 52 13.52 6.37 14.03
N ALA A 53 12.51 6.57 14.88
CA ALA A 53 12.55 7.46 16.05
C ALA A 53 13.03 8.89 15.70
N ASN A 54 12.69 9.42 14.51
CA ASN A 54 13.07 10.77 14.13
C ASN A 54 12.56 11.79 15.16
N PRO A 55 13.45 12.57 15.82
CA PRO A 55 13.07 13.41 16.95
C PRO A 55 12.07 14.51 16.57
N ARG A 56 12.12 15.03 15.35
CA ARG A 56 11.17 16.06 14.89
C ARG A 56 9.76 15.47 14.72
N VAL A 57 9.67 14.26 14.19
CA VAL A 57 8.38 13.55 14.02
C VAL A 57 7.81 13.19 15.39
N VAL A 58 8.64 12.62 16.27
CA VAL A 58 8.22 12.26 17.63
C VAL A 58 7.70 13.49 18.38
N ALA A 59 8.42 14.62 18.34
CA ALA A 59 8.02 15.85 19.01
C ALA A 59 6.70 16.41 18.45
N ALA A 60 6.54 16.44 17.12
CA ALA A 60 5.33 16.96 16.47
C ALA A 60 4.10 16.10 16.79
N VAL A 61 4.24 14.76 16.70
CA VAL A 61 3.15 13.84 17.03
C VAL A 61 2.75 13.94 18.50
N SER A 62 3.74 13.96 19.40
CA SER A 62 3.48 14.08 20.85
C SER A 62 2.79 15.39 21.22
N ALA A 63 3.21 16.51 20.62
CA ALA A 63 2.58 17.81 20.85
C ALA A 63 1.13 17.83 20.34
N GLN A 64 0.86 17.27 19.16
CA GLN A 64 -0.49 17.22 18.61
C GLN A 64 -1.39 16.29 19.43
N MET A 65 -0.91 15.14 19.84
CA MET A 65 -1.64 14.21 20.71
C MET A 65 -2.01 14.83 22.08
N ALA A 66 -1.13 15.68 22.61
CA ALA A 66 -1.40 16.41 23.86
C ALA A 66 -2.38 17.59 23.68
N THR A 67 -2.64 18.02 22.45
CA THR A 67 -3.48 19.19 22.13
C THR A 67 -4.89 18.80 21.71
N LEU A 68 -5.01 18.00 20.66
CA LEU A 68 -6.31 17.71 20.06
C LEU A 68 -6.25 16.50 19.13
N GLN A 69 -7.23 15.61 19.28
CA GLN A 69 -7.52 14.53 18.36
C GLN A 69 -8.99 14.63 17.97
N VAL A 70 -9.27 14.90 16.70
CA VAL A 70 -10.63 15.08 16.19
C VAL A 70 -10.89 14.24 14.96
N HIS A 71 -12.15 13.98 14.74
CA HIS A 71 -12.65 13.29 13.57
C HIS A 71 -12.50 14.17 12.30
N SER A 72 -12.31 13.53 11.13
CA SER A 72 -12.12 14.20 9.83
C SER A 72 -13.26 15.11 9.36
N ARG A 73 -14.43 15.07 10.04
CA ARG A 73 -15.56 15.98 9.76
C ARG A 73 -15.43 17.34 10.45
N TYR A 74 -14.42 17.53 11.29
CA TYR A 74 -14.08 18.85 11.82
C TYR A 74 -12.96 19.47 10.99
N VAL A 75 -13.06 20.76 10.75
CA VAL A 75 -11.98 21.50 10.07
C VAL A 75 -10.80 21.63 11.01
N HIS A 76 -9.64 21.24 10.53
CA HIS A 76 -8.37 21.34 11.28
C HIS A 76 -7.28 21.95 10.39
N GLY A 77 -6.70 23.09 10.80
CA GLY A 77 -5.74 23.86 9.99
C GLY A 77 -4.57 23.03 9.49
N LEU A 78 -3.92 22.23 10.35
CA LEU A 78 -2.77 21.40 9.94
C LEU A 78 -3.12 20.39 8.83
N VAL A 79 -4.37 19.89 8.79
CA VAL A 79 -4.81 18.98 7.74
C VAL A 79 -4.96 19.73 6.43
N VAL A 80 -5.55 20.94 6.49
CA VAL A 80 -5.70 21.81 5.31
C VAL A 80 -4.33 22.21 4.77
N ASP A 81 -3.43 22.71 5.62
CA ASP A 81 -2.07 23.11 5.22
C ASP A 81 -1.31 21.94 4.55
N TYR A 82 -1.48 20.72 5.08
CA TYR A 82 -0.86 19.55 4.50
C TYR A 82 -1.47 19.17 3.14
N ALA A 83 -2.81 19.23 3.02
CA ALA A 83 -3.50 18.98 1.77
C ALA A 83 -3.08 19.97 0.67
N GLU A 84 -3.01 21.27 0.98
CA GLU A 84 -2.56 22.30 0.05
C GLU A 84 -1.12 22.07 -0.43
N ARG A 85 -0.22 21.69 0.50
CA ARG A 85 1.18 21.37 0.16
C ARG A 85 1.29 20.14 -0.73
N LEU A 86 0.47 19.11 -0.51
CA LEU A 86 0.44 17.93 -1.37
C LEU A 86 -0.14 18.24 -2.74
N ALA A 87 -1.27 18.96 -2.81
CA ALA A 87 -1.87 19.37 -4.07
C ALA A 87 -0.91 20.18 -4.94
N ALA A 88 -0.13 21.07 -4.33
CA ALA A 88 0.87 21.88 -5.04
C ALA A 88 2.02 21.08 -5.69
N LEU A 89 2.19 19.81 -5.33
CA LEU A 89 3.17 18.89 -5.95
C LEU A 89 2.62 18.18 -7.19
N HIS A 90 1.33 18.31 -7.48
CA HIS A 90 0.67 17.64 -8.58
C HIS A 90 0.33 18.60 -9.71
N LEU A 91 0.12 18.04 -10.90
CA LEU A 91 -0.31 18.80 -12.07
C LEU A 91 -1.78 19.17 -11.96
N GLU A 92 -2.16 20.32 -12.49
CA GLU A 92 -3.56 20.68 -12.70
C GLU A 92 -4.29 19.62 -13.58
N PRO A 93 -5.53 19.21 -13.29
CA PRO A 93 -6.43 19.74 -12.25
C PRO A 93 -6.46 18.93 -10.93
N LEU A 94 -5.41 18.21 -10.57
CA LEU A 94 -5.35 17.34 -9.39
C LEU A 94 -5.22 18.17 -8.10
N ALA A 95 -6.33 18.79 -7.68
CA ALA A 95 -6.37 19.73 -6.55
C ALA A 95 -7.12 19.18 -5.31
N SER A 96 -7.74 18.00 -5.41
CA SER A 96 -8.51 17.40 -4.33
C SER A 96 -7.86 16.16 -3.78
N LEU A 97 -7.86 16.02 -2.45
CA LEU A 97 -7.22 14.89 -1.77
C LEU A 97 -8.22 14.17 -0.87
N VAL A 98 -8.03 12.86 -0.76
CA VAL A 98 -8.68 12.01 0.24
C VAL A 98 -7.59 11.38 1.09
N PHE A 99 -7.65 11.62 2.41
CA PHE A 99 -6.76 10.96 3.37
C PHE A 99 -7.40 9.67 3.87
N ALA A 100 -6.60 8.61 3.95
CA ALA A 100 -7.00 7.29 4.40
C ALA A 100 -6.03 6.79 5.50
N CYS A 101 -6.44 5.77 6.25
CA CYS A 101 -5.64 5.21 7.33
C CYS A 101 -4.58 4.21 6.85
N SER A 102 -4.68 3.75 5.61
CA SER A 102 -3.75 2.80 4.98
C SER A 102 -3.75 2.93 3.47
N GLY A 103 -2.69 2.42 2.81
CA GLY A 103 -2.65 2.30 1.35
C GLY A 103 -3.81 1.47 0.81
N THR A 104 -4.16 0.36 1.49
CA THR A 104 -5.31 -0.47 1.12
C THR A 104 -6.62 0.33 1.06
N GLU A 105 -6.89 1.17 2.06
CA GLU A 105 -8.08 2.02 2.08
C GLU A 105 -8.02 3.10 1.00
N ALA A 106 -6.85 3.69 0.75
CA ALA A 106 -6.67 4.67 -0.31
C ALA A 106 -6.94 4.07 -1.69
N ASP A 107 -6.42 2.86 -1.95
CA ASP A 107 -6.66 2.13 -3.19
C ASP A 107 -8.15 1.76 -3.36
N GLU A 108 -8.82 1.32 -2.30
CA GLU A 108 -10.28 1.05 -2.31
C GLU A 108 -11.10 2.27 -2.72
N VAL A 109 -10.76 3.43 -2.14
CA VAL A 109 -11.40 4.72 -2.48
C VAL A 109 -11.10 5.07 -3.94
N ALA A 110 -9.86 4.96 -4.39
CA ALA A 110 -9.46 5.25 -5.77
C ALA A 110 -10.20 4.36 -6.79
N MET A 111 -10.29 3.05 -6.52
CA MET A 111 -11.05 2.11 -7.36
C MET A 111 -12.54 2.47 -7.43
N THR A 112 -13.13 2.84 -6.30
CA THR A 112 -14.53 3.29 -6.24
C THR A 112 -14.73 4.55 -7.06
N MET A 113 -13.85 5.54 -6.92
CA MET A 113 -13.91 6.79 -7.68
C MET A 113 -13.76 6.55 -9.19
N ALA A 114 -12.82 5.68 -9.60
CA ALA A 114 -12.62 5.32 -11.00
C ALA A 114 -13.88 4.67 -11.60
N ARG A 115 -14.49 3.71 -10.90
CA ARG A 115 -15.76 3.08 -11.36
C ARG A 115 -16.90 4.09 -11.49
N LEU A 116 -17.04 4.99 -10.53
CA LEU A 116 -18.08 6.02 -10.57
C LEU A 116 -17.87 7.03 -11.71
N ALA A 117 -16.63 7.40 -11.98
CA ALA A 117 -16.28 8.35 -13.02
C ALA A 117 -16.44 7.78 -14.44
N THR A 118 -16.11 6.50 -14.63
CA THR A 118 -16.07 5.87 -15.94
C THR A 118 -17.31 5.02 -16.27
N GLY A 119 -18.04 4.57 -15.24
CA GLY A 119 -19.10 3.58 -15.38
C GLY A 119 -18.58 2.16 -15.72
N LYS A 120 -17.26 1.95 -15.71
CA LYS A 120 -16.59 0.70 -16.05
C LYS A 120 -16.09 -0.01 -14.79
N ARG A 121 -15.61 -1.27 -14.93
CA ARG A 121 -15.27 -2.10 -13.78
C ARG A 121 -13.87 -2.73 -13.84
N GLY A 122 -13.22 -2.72 -14.98
CA GLY A 122 -11.96 -3.39 -15.23
C GLY A 122 -10.76 -2.65 -14.66
N PHE A 123 -9.79 -3.38 -14.12
CA PHE A 123 -8.51 -2.85 -13.65
C PHE A 123 -7.35 -3.60 -14.26
N ILE A 124 -6.25 -2.89 -14.45
CA ILE A 124 -4.98 -3.45 -14.93
C ILE A 124 -3.95 -3.27 -13.83
N THR A 125 -3.24 -4.34 -13.49
CA THR A 125 -2.19 -4.33 -12.47
C THR A 125 -0.91 -4.99 -13.01
N SER A 126 0.24 -4.63 -12.49
CA SER A 126 1.47 -5.33 -12.84
C SER A 126 1.55 -6.70 -12.14
N GLU A 127 2.24 -7.64 -12.79
CA GLU A 127 2.63 -8.90 -12.14
C GLU A 127 3.49 -8.59 -10.90
N ALA A 128 3.41 -9.42 -9.87
CA ALA A 128 4.11 -9.23 -8.60
C ALA A 128 3.77 -7.93 -7.85
N ALA A 129 2.54 -7.42 -7.99
CA ALA A 129 2.05 -6.27 -7.25
C ALA A 129 1.42 -6.68 -5.90
N TYR A 130 1.54 -5.81 -4.90
CA TYR A 130 0.78 -5.87 -3.66
C TYR A 130 0.12 -4.51 -3.39
N HIS A 131 -1.20 -4.50 -3.30
CA HIS A 131 -1.99 -3.28 -3.09
C HIS A 131 -2.76 -3.30 -1.77
N GLY A 132 -2.91 -4.45 -1.15
CA GLY A 132 -3.63 -4.59 0.11
C GLY A 132 -4.40 -5.91 0.21
N ASN A 133 -5.12 -6.07 1.33
CA ASN A 133 -5.79 -7.33 1.69
C ASN A 133 -7.32 -7.25 1.73
N ASN A 134 -7.93 -6.10 1.38
CA ASN A 134 -9.39 -5.99 1.26
C ASN A 134 -9.87 -6.76 0.03
N THR A 135 -11.17 -7.02 -0.05
CA THR A 135 -11.74 -7.85 -1.11
C THR A 135 -11.47 -7.28 -2.50
N ASP A 136 -11.68 -5.98 -2.71
CA ASP A 136 -11.48 -5.37 -4.01
C ASP A 136 -9.99 -5.15 -4.33
N VAL A 137 -9.26 -4.55 -3.42
CA VAL A 137 -7.82 -4.27 -3.60
C VAL A 137 -6.99 -5.56 -3.64
N GLY A 138 -7.38 -6.58 -2.86
CA GLY A 138 -6.75 -7.89 -2.88
C GLY A 138 -6.79 -8.58 -4.24
N ARG A 139 -7.79 -8.26 -5.08
CA ARG A 139 -7.91 -8.73 -6.48
C ARG A 139 -6.79 -8.22 -7.38
N LEU A 140 -6.20 -7.07 -7.03
CA LEU A 140 -5.07 -6.47 -7.75
C LEU A 140 -3.72 -7.02 -7.28
N SER A 141 -3.68 -7.68 -6.13
CA SER A 141 -2.44 -8.18 -5.53
C SER A 141 -2.10 -9.58 -6.05
N ASP A 142 -0.82 -9.83 -6.32
CA ASP A 142 -0.34 -11.16 -6.74
C ASP A 142 -0.39 -12.19 -5.59
N ILE A 143 -0.40 -11.72 -4.35
CA ILE A 143 -0.51 -12.56 -3.15
C ILE A 143 -1.96 -13.03 -3.00
N GLY A 144 -2.26 -14.21 -3.53
CA GLY A 144 -3.56 -14.86 -3.44
C GLY A 144 -4.54 -14.56 -4.58
N GLY A 145 -4.15 -13.75 -5.56
CA GLY A 145 -5.01 -13.39 -6.72
C GLY A 145 -4.86 -14.28 -7.93
N ARG A 146 -3.84 -15.15 -7.99
CA ARG A 146 -3.59 -16.05 -9.12
C ARG A 146 -3.84 -17.51 -8.76
N SER A 147 -4.56 -18.19 -9.65
CA SER A 147 -4.57 -19.64 -9.61
C SER A 147 -3.14 -20.13 -9.90
N ALA A 148 -2.77 -21.29 -9.33
CA ALA A 148 -1.51 -21.96 -9.61
C ALA A 148 -1.26 -22.20 -11.14
N ALA A 149 -2.26 -21.96 -11.98
CA ALA A 149 -2.21 -22.06 -13.43
C ALA A 149 -2.00 -20.70 -14.16
N GLY A 150 -1.72 -19.61 -13.42
CA GLY A 150 -1.48 -18.28 -14.00
C GLY A 150 -2.72 -17.60 -14.60
N LYS A 151 -3.91 -18.15 -14.39
CA LYS A 151 -5.15 -17.52 -14.86
C LYS A 151 -5.62 -16.50 -13.82
N PRO A 152 -6.07 -15.30 -14.25
CA PRO A 152 -6.70 -14.36 -13.33
C PRO A 152 -7.93 -15.03 -12.68
N ILE A 153 -8.01 -15.00 -11.36
CA ILE A 153 -9.20 -15.47 -10.63
C ILE A 153 -10.39 -14.54 -10.89
N ASP A 154 -10.10 -13.30 -11.25
CA ASP A 154 -11.10 -12.25 -11.40
C ASP A 154 -11.29 -11.85 -12.85
N PRO A 155 -12.52 -11.91 -13.39
CA PRO A 155 -12.79 -11.50 -14.76
C PRO A 155 -12.57 -10.01 -15.02
N GLU A 156 -12.58 -9.16 -13.98
CA GLU A 156 -12.44 -7.71 -14.07
C GLU A 156 -10.98 -7.23 -13.92
N VAL A 157 -10.02 -8.12 -13.68
CA VAL A 157 -8.61 -7.76 -13.50
C VAL A 157 -7.73 -8.39 -14.57
N ARG A 158 -6.77 -7.63 -15.08
CA ARG A 158 -5.71 -8.10 -15.98
C ARG A 158 -4.35 -7.79 -15.39
N GLY A 159 -3.49 -8.80 -15.35
CA GLY A 159 -2.08 -8.65 -15.00
C GLY A 159 -1.25 -8.36 -16.25
N VAL A 160 -0.27 -7.45 -16.11
CA VAL A 160 0.69 -7.15 -17.18
C VAL A 160 2.12 -7.41 -16.69
N PRO A 161 3.08 -7.76 -17.58
CA PRO A 161 4.46 -7.98 -17.20
C PRO A 161 5.07 -6.78 -16.50
N LEU A 162 6.06 -6.99 -15.63
CA LEU A 162 6.86 -5.90 -15.07
C LEU A 162 7.65 -5.18 -16.18
N PRO A 163 7.89 -3.86 -16.05
CA PRO A 163 8.76 -3.12 -16.95
C PRO A 163 10.19 -3.68 -16.90
N ASP A 164 10.69 -4.19 -18.02
CA ASP A 164 12.03 -4.77 -18.15
C ASP A 164 12.90 -4.02 -19.18
N GLY A 165 12.46 -2.83 -19.61
CA GLY A 165 13.08 -2.04 -20.66
C GLY A 165 12.72 -2.48 -22.06
N SER A 166 12.03 -3.59 -22.25
CA SER A 166 11.46 -4.04 -23.53
C SER A 166 10.06 -3.45 -23.76
N ARG A 167 9.48 -3.72 -24.95
CA ARG A 167 8.10 -3.31 -25.22
C ARG A 167 7.02 -4.19 -24.56
N ARG A 168 7.39 -5.29 -23.92
CA ARG A 168 6.45 -6.26 -23.34
C ARG A 168 5.45 -5.65 -22.37
N PHE A 169 5.89 -4.68 -21.53
CA PHE A 169 4.99 -3.98 -20.60
C PHE A 169 3.94 -3.15 -21.37
N VAL A 170 4.37 -2.34 -22.35
CA VAL A 170 3.48 -1.47 -23.12
C VAL A 170 2.50 -2.28 -23.95
N ASP A 171 3.00 -3.31 -24.65
CA ASP A 171 2.18 -4.20 -25.44
C ASP A 171 1.18 -4.98 -24.54
N GLY A 172 1.62 -5.43 -23.38
CA GLY A 172 0.77 -6.09 -22.38
C GLY A 172 -0.35 -5.18 -21.83
N VAL A 173 -0.08 -3.88 -21.66
CA VAL A 173 -1.14 -2.91 -21.29
C VAL A 173 -2.17 -2.78 -22.43
N ALA A 174 -1.72 -2.67 -23.68
CA ALA A 174 -2.62 -2.58 -24.82
C ALA A 174 -3.51 -3.84 -24.96
N ASP A 175 -2.91 -5.02 -24.82
CA ASP A 175 -3.63 -6.31 -24.85
C ASP A 175 -4.64 -6.43 -23.70
N ALA A 176 -4.28 -5.97 -22.50
CA ALA A 176 -5.14 -5.98 -21.32
C ALA A 176 -6.36 -5.07 -21.52
N ILE A 177 -6.17 -3.87 -22.08
CA ILE A 177 -7.25 -2.95 -22.45
C ILE A 177 -8.20 -3.63 -23.45
N GLY A 178 -7.67 -4.14 -24.56
CA GLY A 178 -8.47 -4.83 -25.59
C GLY A 178 -9.26 -6.01 -25.02
N SER A 179 -8.63 -6.83 -24.19
CA SER A 179 -9.29 -7.97 -23.52
C SER A 179 -10.43 -7.57 -22.60
N LEU A 180 -10.31 -6.44 -21.86
CA LEU A 180 -11.39 -5.93 -21.02
C LEU A 180 -12.53 -5.32 -21.82
N GLU A 181 -12.23 -4.68 -22.96
CA GLU A 181 -13.23 -4.13 -23.87
C GLU A 181 -14.01 -5.22 -24.57
N GLU A 182 -13.34 -6.24 -25.11
CA GLU A 182 -13.96 -7.43 -25.74
C GLU A 182 -14.88 -8.18 -24.76
N ALA A 183 -14.51 -8.22 -23.49
CA ALA A 183 -15.34 -8.80 -22.44
C ALA A 183 -16.55 -7.92 -22.03
N GLY A 184 -16.70 -6.72 -22.59
CA GLY A 184 -17.75 -5.77 -22.21
C GLY A 184 -17.60 -5.17 -20.80
N ILE A 185 -16.40 -5.22 -20.25
CA ILE A 185 -16.08 -4.73 -18.89
C ILE A 185 -15.55 -3.29 -18.96
N GLY A 186 -14.64 -3.03 -19.87
CA GLY A 186 -13.92 -1.78 -20.03
C GLY A 186 -13.00 -1.45 -18.85
N VAL A 187 -12.10 -0.49 -19.02
CA VAL A 187 -11.14 -0.06 -18.00
C VAL A 187 -11.72 1.12 -17.20
N ALA A 188 -11.77 0.98 -15.86
CA ALA A 188 -12.25 2.00 -14.94
C ALA A 188 -11.23 3.13 -14.72
#